data_dc7993a97fc3351cb78a6fd7155508ff
#
_entry.id   dc7993a97fc3351cb78a6fd7155508ff
#
_cell.length_a   1.000
_cell.length_b   1.000
_cell.length_c   1.000
_cell.angle_alpha   90.00
_cell.angle_beta   90.00
_cell.angle_gamma   90.00
#
_symmetry.space_group_name_H-M   'P 1'
#
loop_
_entity.id
_entity.type
_entity.pdbx_description
1 polymer ?
#
loop_
_entity_poly.entity_id
_entity_poly.type
_entity_poly.pdbx_seq_one_letter_code
_entity_poly.pdbx_strand_id
1 'polypeptide(L)'
;MNSPDTDSATKTLAVVNPFDISPVETVVESTAAEINDALGTAFALFRNRPGWLPEYDRLAVLEKTATLMEQRADQLIETAIREGGKPRRDTKAEVLRAIDSVKVTIAALRTDAGEVVPMGLTPATGNRMAFTQREPI
;
A
#
# COMPACT_ATOMS: atom_id res chain seq x y z
N MET A 1 19.64 12.07 38.33
CA MET A 1 20.05 10.65 38.20
C MET A 1 19.27 10.09 37.04
N ASN A 2 19.82 10.22 35.84
CA ASN A 2 19.25 9.60 34.62
C ASN A 2 19.76 8.16 34.54
N SER A 3 18.86 7.21 34.63
CA SER A 3 19.18 5.84 34.23
C SER A 3 19.44 5.82 32.73
N PRO A 4 20.53 5.23 32.25
CA PRO A 4 20.71 5.01 30.84
C PRO A 4 19.70 3.93 30.38
N ASP A 5 18.90 4.28 29.37
CA ASP A 5 18.06 3.35 28.62
C ASP A 5 18.98 2.33 27.92
N THR A 6 19.25 1.23 28.61
CA THR A 6 19.93 0.07 28.06
C THR A 6 18.89 -0.96 27.66
N ASP A 7 18.27 -0.76 26.51
CA ASP A 7 17.78 -1.91 25.75
C ASP A 7 17.70 -1.61 24.25
N SER A 8 18.84 -1.61 23.58
CA SER A 8 18.91 -1.61 22.11
C SER A 8 19.03 -3.04 21.56
N ALA A 9 18.50 -4.02 22.26
CA ALA A 9 18.35 -5.34 21.68
C ALA A 9 17.29 -5.26 20.58
N THR A 10 17.68 -5.55 19.35
CA THR A 10 16.76 -5.62 18.22
C THR A 10 15.66 -6.62 18.55
N LYS A 11 14.44 -6.10 18.79
CA LYS A 11 13.30 -6.94 19.12
C LYS A 11 12.80 -7.65 17.87
N THR A 12 12.51 -8.94 17.97
CA THR A 12 12.10 -9.76 16.83
C THR A 12 10.82 -10.50 17.13
N LEU A 13 10.01 -10.68 16.08
CA LEU A 13 8.78 -11.48 16.08
C LEU A 13 9.02 -12.76 15.29
N ALA A 14 8.83 -13.91 15.93
CA ALA A 14 8.87 -15.20 15.25
C ALA A 14 7.53 -15.44 14.52
N VAL A 15 7.58 -15.67 13.22
CA VAL A 15 6.45 -16.12 12.42
C VAL A 15 6.47 -17.64 12.38
N VAL A 16 5.38 -18.26 12.79
CA VAL A 16 5.24 -19.72 12.83
C VAL A 16 4.01 -20.16 12.03
N ASN A 17 4.09 -21.36 11.47
CA ASN A 17 2.95 -22.00 10.86
C ASN A 17 1.89 -22.34 11.94
N PRO A 18 0.65 -21.84 11.84
CA PRO A 18 -0.36 -22.05 12.87
C PRO A 18 -0.85 -23.51 12.99
N PHE A 19 -0.55 -24.37 12.01
CA PHE A 19 -0.98 -25.76 12.02
C PHE A 19 -0.06 -26.65 12.91
N ASP A 20 1.26 -26.50 12.75
CA ASP A 20 2.25 -27.37 13.41
C ASP A 20 3.30 -26.60 14.24
N ILE A 21 3.14 -25.26 14.33
CA ILE A 21 4.04 -24.35 15.03
C ILE A 21 5.48 -24.38 14.47
N SER A 22 5.68 -24.93 13.28
CA SER A 22 6.99 -24.92 12.64
C SER A 22 7.43 -23.48 12.29
N PRO A 23 8.72 -23.14 12.44
CA PRO A 23 9.19 -21.80 12.14
C PRO A 23 9.10 -21.51 10.63
N VAL A 24 8.60 -20.33 10.31
CA VAL A 24 8.51 -19.82 8.91
C VAL A 24 9.56 -18.76 8.67
N GLU A 25 9.60 -17.71 9.51
CA GLU A 25 10.49 -16.56 9.37
C GLU A 25 10.64 -15.82 10.70
N THR A 26 11.60 -14.92 10.78
CA THR A 26 11.77 -14.00 11.90
C THR A 26 11.76 -12.56 11.37
N VAL A 27 10.89 -11.71 11.90
CA VAL A 27 10.74 -10.31 11.48
C VAL A 27 11.28 -9.41 12.60
N VAL A 28 12.05 -8.39 12.22
CA VAL A 28 12.51 -7.35 13.15
C VAL A 28 11.36 -6.39 13.44
N GLU A 29 11.10 -6.12 14.70
CA GLU A 29 10.10 -5.12 15.12
C GLU A 29 10.70 -3.72 14.96
N SER A 30 9.90 -2.81 14.39
CA SER A 30 10.30 -1.41 14.29
C SER A 30 10.22 -0.71 15.64
N THR A 31 11.19 0.14 15.91
CA THR A 31 11.21 1.00 17.08
C THR A 31 10.25 2.19 16.91
N ALA A 32 9.87 2.83 18.01
CA ALA A 32 9.07 4.04 17.95
C ALA A 32 9.77 5.19 17.18
N ALA A 33 11.11 5.24 17.24
CA ALA A 33 11.90 6.23 16.50
C ALA A 33 11.80 5.98 15.00
N GLU A 34 12.01 4.75 14.52
CA GLU A 34 11.88 4.39 13.10
C GLU A 34 10.47 4.65 12.56
N ILE A 35 9.43 4.38 13.36
CA ILE A 35 8.04 4.69 12.98
C ILE A 35 7.85 6.20 12.84
N ASN A 36 8.33 7.01 13.79
CA ASN A 36 8.24 8.46 13.72
C ASN A 36 9.03 9.04 12.53
N ASP A 37 10.21 8.50 12.25
CA ASP A 37 11.02 8.92 11.09
C ASP A 37 10.32 8.57 9.78
N ALA A 38 9.70 7.39 9.69
CA ALA A 38 8.90 7.00 8.53
C ALA A 38 7.70 7.93 8.31
N LEU A 39 6.98 8.28 9.38
CA LEU A 39 5.87 9.26 9.34
C LEU A 39 6.36 10.64 8.91
N GLY A 40 7.48 11.10 9.46
CA GLY A 40 8.12 12.36 9.08
C GLY A 40 8.49 12.40 7.60
N THR A 41 9.07 11.31 7.09
CA THR A 41 9.42 11.14 5.67
C THR A 41 8.18 11.16 4.79
N ALA A 42 7.14 10.41 5.14
CA ALA A 42 5.88 10.38 4.39
C ALA A 42 5.23 11.76 4.33
N PHE A 43 5.20 12.49 5.45
CA PHE A 43 4.66 13.85 5.52
C PHE A 43 5.47 14.83 4.65
N ALA A 44 6.80 14.76 4.69
CA ALA A 44 7.68 15.60 3.87
C ALA A 44 7.44 15.35 2.37
N LEU A 45 7.32 14.09 1.94
CA LEU A 45 7.00 13.72 0.56
C LEU A 45 5.61 14.21 0.15
N PHE A 46 4.60 14.08 1.00
CA PHE A 46 3.26 14.61 0.74
C PHE A 46 3.28 16.14 0.53
N ARG A 47 4.07 16.88 1.32
CA ARG A 47 4.20 18.34 1.19
C ARG A 47 4.98 18.77 -0.04
N ASN A 48 5.82 17.90 -0.60
CA ASN A 48 6.63 18.19 -1.79
C ASN A 48 5.86 17.82 -3.08
N ARG A 49 4.82 18.56 -3.40
CA ARG A 49 3.96 18.33 -4.58
C ARG A 49 4.72 18.20 -5.91
N PRO A 50 5.73 19.03 -6.21
CA PRO A 50 6.53 18.86 -7.44
C PRO A 50 7.28 17.51 -7.52
N GLY A 51 7.50 16.85 -6.40
CA GLY A 51 8.15 15.55 -6.32
C GLY A 51 7.20 14.34 -6.35
N TRP A 52 5.90 14.58 -6.49
CA TRP A 52 4.94 13.48 -6.58
C TRP A 52 5.14 12.66 -7.85
N LEU A 53 4.99 11.35 -7.71
CA LEU A 53 5.13 10.43 -8.82
C LEU A 53 4.05 10.71 -9.88
N PRO A 54 4.42 11.02 -11.14
CA PRO A 54 3.47 11.27 -12.21
C PRO A 54 2.53 10.09 -12.43
N GLU A 55 1.35 10.35 -12.98
CA GLU A 55 0.34 9.32 -13.19
C GLU A 55 0.82 8.17 -14.08
N TYR A 56 1.56 8.49 -15.15
CA TYR A 56 2.12 7.48 -16.06
C TYR A 56 3.14 6.57 -15.36
N ASP A 57 3.93 7.08 -14.42
CA ASP A 57 4.86 6.28 -13.63
C ASP A 57 4.11 5.40 -12.61
N ARG A 58 3.04 5.93 -12.00
CA ARG A 58 2.16 5.15 -11.11
C ARG A 58 1.50 3.99 -11.86
N LEU A 59 1.02 4.24 -13.08
CA LEU A 59 0.48 3.19 -13.96
C LEU A 59 1.53 2.13 -14.29
N ALA A 60 2.73 2.55 -14.70
CA ALA A 60 3.82 1.61 -15.02
C ALA A 60 4.22 0.74 -13.81
N VAL A 61 4.25 1.31 -12.61
CA VAL A 61 4.51 0.56 -11.36
C VAL A 61 3.42 -0.48 -11.12
N LEU A 62 2.14 -0.11 -11.24
CA LEU A 62 1.02 -1.03 -11.02
C LEU A 62 0.99 -2.14 -12.07
N GLU A 63 1.24 -1.84 -13.35
CA GLU A 63 1.32 -2.84 -14.43
C GLU A 63 2.45 -3.84 -14.19
N LYS A 64 3.62 -3.34 -13.80
CA LYS A 64 4.75 -4.19 -13.41
C LYS A 64 4.43 -5.04 -12.20
N THR A 65 3.74 -4.48 -11.20
CA THR A 65 3.31 -5.20 -10.00
C THR A 65 2.38 -6.35 -10.36
N ALA A 66 1.33 -6.11 -11.15
CA ALA A 66 0.41 -7.15 -11.60
C ALA A 66 1.15 -8.28 -12.31
N THR A 67 2.05 -7.95 -13.24
CA THR A 67 2.87 -8.91 -13.96
C THR A 67 3.74 -9.76 -13.03
N LEU A 68 4.41 -9.13 -12.06
CA LEU A 68 5.25 -9.83 -11.09
C LEU A 68 4.42 -10.74 -10.16
N MET A 69 3.25 -10.29 -9.74
CA MET A 69 2.34 -11.11 -8.93
C MET A 69 1.86 -12.35 -9.70
N GLU A 70 1.53 -12.21 -10.99
CA GLU A 70 1.17 -13.36 -11.85
C GLU A 70 2.32 -14.35 -11.97
N GLN A 71 3.52 -13.86 -12.26
CA GLN A 71 4.72 -14.70 -12.41
C GLN A 71 5.09 -15.44 -11.11
N ARG A 72 4.76 -14.85 -9.97
CA ARG A 72 5.08 -15.37 -8.63
C ARG A 72 3.86 -15.90 -7.88
N ALA A 73 2.75 -16.16 -8.58
CA ALA A 73 1.49 -16.54 -7.92
C ALA A 73 1.64 -17.79 -7.05
N ASP A 74 2.31 -18.83 -7.53
CA ASP A 74 2.52 -20.04 -6.73
C ASP A 74 3.39 -19.78 -5.50
N GLN A 75 4.42 -18.94 -5.59
CA GLN A 75 5.25 -18.55 -4.45
C GLN A 75 4.42 -17.79 -3.40
N LEU A 76 3.59 -16.84 -3.83
CA LEU A 76 2.70 -16.07 -2.95
C LEU A 76 1.69 -16.99 -2.24
N ILE A 77 1.12 -17.96 -2.97
CA ILE A 77 0.21 -18.95 -2.42
C ILE A 77 0.91 -19.79 -1.34
N GLU A 78 2.10 -20.33 -1.61
CA GLU A 78 2.84 -21.15 -0.65
C GLU A 78 3.20 -20.36 0.61
N THR A 79 3.69 -19.12 0.44
CA THR A 79 4.01 -18.25 1.57
C THR A 79 2.78 -18.01 2.44
N ALA A 80 1.65 -17.62 1.83
CA ALA A 80 0.41 -17.36 2.55
C ALA A 80 -0.16 -18.59 3.26
N ILE A 81 0.01 -19.79 2.69
CA ILE A 81 -0.36 -21.05 3.34
C ILE A 81 0.52 -21.29 4.58
N ARG A 82 1.82 -21.11 4.44
CA ARG A 82 2.76 -21.35 5.55
C ARG A 82 2.55 -20.38 6.71
N GLU A 83 2.30 -19.11 6.42
CA GLU A 83 2.09 -18.08 7.44
C GLU A 83 0.69 -18.08 8.03
N GLY A 84 -0.33 -18.36 7.22
CA GLY A 84 -1.74 -18.23 7.60
C GLY A 84 -2.46 -19.54 7.91
N GLY A 85 -1.88 -20.69 7.58
CA GLY A 85 -2.49 -22.00 7.80
C GLY A 85 -3.77 -22.26 7.00
N LYS A 86 -4.04 -21.44 5.97
CA LYS A 86 -5.26 -21.55 5.16
C LYS A 86 -5.19 -22.68 4.14
N PRO A 87 -6.35 -23.28 3.77
CA PRO A 87 -6.38 -24.27 2.69
C PRO A 87 -5.88 -23.69 1.37
N ARG A 88 -5.10 -24.48 0.62
CA ARG A 88 -4.51 -24.07 -0.66
C ARG A 88 -5.56 -23.55 -1.66
N ARG A 89 -6.74 -24.17 -1.70
CA ARG A 89 -7.82 -23.74 -2.59
C ARG A 89 -8.27 -22.30 -2.33
N ASP A 90 -8.42 -21.95 -1.07
CA ASP A 90 -8.91 -20.63 -0.65
C ASP A 90 -7.80 -19.58 -0.83
N THR A 91 -6.57 -19.90 -0.44
CA THR A 91 -5.40 -19.05 -0.64
C THR A 91 -5.14 -18.76 -2.12
N LYS A 92 -5.29 -19.75 -3.01
CA LYS A 92 -5.20 -19.54 -4.45
C LYS A 92 -6.25 -18.54 -4.95
N ALA A 93 -7.49 -18.68 -4.51
CA ALA A 93 -8.55 -17.75 -4.89
C ALA A 93 -8.27 -16.31 -4.38
N GLU A 94 -7.70 -16.17 -3.18
CA GLU A 94 -7.32 -14.87 -2.61
C GLU A 94 -6.18 -14.22 -3.41
N VAL A 95 -5.13 -14.95 -3.76
CA VAL A 95 -4.01 -14.42 -4.55
C VAL A 95 -4.48 -14.00 -5.95
N LEU A 96 -5.33 -14.79 -6.61
CA LEU A 96 -5.88 -14.42 -7.92
C LEU A 96 -6.75 -13.16 -7.82
N ARG A 97 -7.57 -13.02 -6.79
CA ARG A 97 -8.35 -11.79 -6.55
C ARG A 97 -7.46 -10.59 -6.24
N ALA A 98 -6.36 -10.78 -5.51
CA ALA A 98 -5.41 -9.70 -5.26
C ALA A 98 -4.78 -9.19 -6.57
N ILE A 99 -4.40 -10.09 -7.48
CA ILE A 99 -3.90 -9.72 -8.81
C ILE A 99 -4.96 -8.96 -9.61
N ASP A 100 -6.20 -9.43 -9.61
CA ASP A 100 -7.32 -8.77 -10.28
C ASP A 100 -7.59 -7.38 -9.68
N SER A 101 -7.51 -7.24 -8.36
CA SER A 101 -7.66 -5.94 -7.68
C SER A 101 -6.62 -4.92 -8.14
N VAL A 102 -5.37 -5.33 -8.40
CA VAL A 102 -4.36 -4.42 -8.97
C VAL A 102 -4.76 -3.99 -10.38
N LYS A 103 -5.28 -4.90 -11.21
CA LYS A 103 -5.75 -4.58 -12.57
C LYS A 103 -6.96 -3.64 -12.56
N VAL A 104 -7.89 -3.84 -11.64
CA VAL A 104 -9.03 -2.92 -11.43
C VAL A 104 -8.52 -1.54 -10.99
N THR A 105 -7.52 -1.48 -10.13
CA THR A 105 -6.90 -0.21 -9.72
C THR A 105 -6.26 0.54 -10.90
N ILE A 106 -5.59 -0.17 -11.82
CA ILE A 106 -5.05 0.39 -13.07
C ILE A 106 -6.18 1.00 -13.91
N ALA A 107 -7.27 0.27 -14.08
CA ALA A 107 -8.43 0.76 -14.84
C ALA A 107 -9.06 2.00 -14.18
N ALA A 108 -9.22 1.98 -12.86
CA ALA A 108 -9.75 3.10 -12.09
C ALA A 108 -8.85 4.35 -12.23
N LEU A 109 -7.53 4.19 -12.12
CA LEU A 109 -6.59 5.31 -12.27
C LEU A 109 -6.67 5.95 -13.68
N ARG A 110 -6.82 5.14 -14.73
CA ARG A 110 -6.96 5.62 -16.12
C ARG A 110 -8.25 6.42 -16.38
N THR A 111 -9.27 6.26 -15.55
CA THR A 111 -10.57 6.90 -15.69
C THR A 111 -10.85 7.97 -14.64
N ASP A 112 -9.90 8.22 -13.74
CA ASP A 112 -10.05 9.16 -12.62
C ASP A 112 -9.82 10.61 -13.07
N ALA A 113 -10.77 11.14 -13.83
CA ALA A 113 -10.69 12.48 -14.41
C ALA A 113 -11.20 13.61 -13.47
N GLY A 114 -11.71 13.24 -12.28
CA GLY A 114 -12.44 14.17 -11.42
C GLY A 114 -13.82 14.56 -12.00
N GLU A 115 -14.45 15.55 -11.42
CA GLU A 115 -15.79 16.00 -11.82
C GLU A 115 -15.82 17.51 -11.97
N VAL A 116 -16.56 18.00 -12.96
CA VAL A 116 -16.87 19.42 -13.08
C VAL A 116 -18.06 19.75 -12.17
N VAL A 117 -17.86 20.66 -11.23
CA VAL A 117 -18.92 21.11 -10.32
C VAL A 117 -19.76 22.18 -11.02
N PRO A 118 -21.11 22.04 -11.13
CA PRO A 118 -21.98 23.05 -11.71
C PRO A 118 -21.84 24.38 -10.97
N MET A 119 -21.50 25.42 -11.73
CA MET A 119 -21.41 26.80 -11.25
C MET A 119 -22.42 27.68 -11.98
N GLY A 120 -22.62 28.92 -11.54
CA GLY A 120 -23.57 29.84 -12.20
C GLY A 120 -25.02 29.74 -11.70
N LEU A 121 -25.26 28.97 -10.64
CA LEU A 121 -26.58 28.83 -10.00
C LEU A 121 -26.98 30.09 -9.20
N THR A 122 -26.03 30.96 -8.93
CA THR A 122 -26.25 32.25 -8.27
C THR A 122 -25.42 33.36 -8.96
N PRO A 123 -25.80 34.64 -8.84
CA PRO A 123 -25.00 35.75 -9.42
C PRO A 123 -23.55 35.77 -8.92
N ALA A 124 -23.29 35.30 -7.69
CA ALA A 124 -21.95 35.28 -7.10
C ALA A 124 -21.03 34.20 -7.71
N THR A 125 -21.60 33.21 -8.39
CA THR A 125 -20.87 32.06 -8.97
C THR A 125 -20.89 32.04 -10.49
N GLY A 126 -21.53 32.99 -11.15
CA GLY A 126 -21.77 33.01 -12.60
C GLY A 126 -20.53 32.94 -13.49
N ASN A 127 -19.41 33.49 -13.01
CA ASN A 127 -18.14 33.53 -13.77
C ASN A 127 -17.08 32.63 -13.15
N ARG A 128 -17.48 31.56 -12.43
CA ARG A 128 -16.55 30.63 -11.80
C ARG A 128 -16.61 29.27 -12.48
N MET A 129 -15.45 28.62 -12.53
CA MET A 129 -15.32 27.21 -12.88
C MET A 129 -14.82 26.49 -11.62
N ALA A 130 -15.42 25.34 -11.31
CA ALA A 130 -14.95 24.47 -10.22
C ALA A 130 -14.92 23.03 -10.71
N PHE A 131 -13.92 22.30 -10.25
CA PHE A 131 -13.76 20.87 -10.51
C PHE A 131 -13.14 20.20 -9.29
N THR A 132 -13.35 18.91 -9.18
CA THR A 132 -12.68 18.05 -8.19
C THR A 132 -11.49 17.36 -8.83
N GLN A 133 -10.48 17.08 -8.04
CA GLN A 133 -9.33 16.26 -8.43
C GLN A 133 -8.91 15.43 -7.23
N ARG A 134 -8.54 14.18 -7.46
CA ARG A 134 -7.96 13.34 -6.41
C ARG A 134 -6.47 13.61 -6.30
N GLU A 135 -6.00 13.65 -5.08
CA GLU A 135 -4.58 13.83 -4.76
C GLU A 135 -4.12 12.68 -3.86
N PRO A 136 -2.84 12.29 -3.91
CA PRO A 136 -2.26 11.35 -2.95
C PRO A 136 -2.43 11.83 -1.51
N ILE A 137 -2.57 10.90 -0.59
CA ILE A 137 -2.63 11.16 0.86
C ILE A 137 -1.36 10.65 1.54
#